data_2af2d657577e3c6324b84928bfc611e9
#
_entry.id   2af2d657577e3c6324b84928bfc611e9
#
_cell.length_a   1.000
_cell.length_b   1.000
_cell.length_c   1.000
_cell.angle_alpha   90.00
_cell.angle_beta   90.00
_cell.angle_gamma   90.00
#
_symmetry.space_group_name_H-M   'P 1'
#
loop_
_entity.id
_entity.type
_entity.pdbx_description
1 polymer ?
#
loop_
_entity_poly.entity_id
_entity_poly.type
_entity_poly.pdbx_seq_one_letter_code
_entity_poly.pdbx_strand_id
1 'polypeptide(L)'
;MRLMKSVGIGMAGLVVLLGGAWLGKGYLILHIPGWLAPRPAANHPVDWIQGPAQSTVSPNQRPPNIVLILADDMGFNDITANGGGVAGGAVPTPNINALGSEGVTMINGYAGNGTCAPSRAAIMTGRYPTRFGFEFTPTPTAFSRLVGTFDTAGSLHKPHFFKERAKDNPPMDSMGIPVGEITVAKLLKSRGYHTVHLGKWHLGAAAGMRPEQRGFDESLGFMAGASMFLPANDPNVVNSKQDFDPIDKFLWANLPYAVQYNGSKIFKPKGYMTDYLTDNAIQTIRANRNQPFFIYLAYNAIHTPLQATKADYDALPQIKDHRLRVYGAMVRNLDHNVGRVMAELKAQGLDDNTIVIFTSDNGGAHYIGLPEINRPYRGWKATFFEGGVHVPFFIRWPSTLPAKAKFTPAVSHIDLFSTIAAAAGASLPSDRAIDGVDLKPYLTGKAVGDPHKTLFWRSGDYKVVLAGDWKLQVSARPNKVWLFNMKTDPVEANNLAASHPEKVAELTALIAQQDGRSVKPLWPSLLEGAITIDHPLSFPNKASDEYVYWAN
;
A
#
# COMPACT_ATOMS: atom_id res chain seq x y z
N MET A 1 24.15 -40.98 -47.31
CA MET A 1 23.13 -39.99 -47.74
C MET A 1 21.92 -39.83 -46.78
N ARG A 2 21.37 -40.90 -46.18
CA ARG A 2 20.28 -40.79 -45.18
C ARG A 2 20.68 -40.10 -43.87
N LEU A 3 21.89 -40.33 -43.36
CA LEU A 3 22.37 -39.73 -42.09
C LEU A 3 22.57 -38.21 -42.20
N MET A 4 23.07 -37.69 -43.32
CA MET A 4 23.24 -36.25 -43.54
C MET A 4 21.90 -35.49 -43.67
N LYS A 5 20.85 -36.13 -44.20
CA LYS A 5 19.52 -35.53 -44.26
C LYS A 5 18.87 -35.42 -42.88
N SER A 6 19.04 -36.40 -41.99
CA SER A 6 18.53 -36.39 -40.63
C SER A 6 19.23 -35.33 -39.76
N VAL A 7 20.53 -35.15 -39.92
CA VAL A 7 21.31 -34.09 -39.20
C VAL A 7 20.90 -32.69 -39.69
N GLY A 8 20.66 -32.51 -41.00
CA GLY A 8 20.21 -31.25 -41.57
C GLY A 8 18.80 -30.84 -41.10
N ILE A 9 17.88 -31.81 -40.99
CA ILE A 9 16.53 -31.56 -40.46
C ILE A 9 16.58 -31.23 -38.96
N GLY A 10 17.42 -31.90 -38.19
CA GLY A 10 17.64 -31.63 -36.77
C GLY A 10 18.21 -30.23 -36.53
N MET A 11 19.20 -29.80 -37.32
CA MET A 11 19.79 -28.45 -37.24
C MET A 11 18.77 -27.36 -37.67
N ALA A 12 18.02 -27.57 -38.75
CA ALA A 12 16.98 -26.64 -39.19
C ALA A 12 15.90 -26.50 -38.12
N GLY A 13 15.46 -27.60 -37.49
CA GLY A 13 14.52 -27.58 -36.37
C GLY A 13 15.06 -26.81 -35.16
N LEU A 14 16.35 -27.01 -34.82
CA LEU A 14 16.98 -26.27 -33.72
C LEU A 14 17.10 -24.76 -34.00
N VAL A 15 17.45 -24.39 -35.24
CA VAL A 15 17.50 -22.96 -35.67
C VAL A 15 16.14 -22.32 -35.63
N VAL A 16 15.07 -23.02 -36.04
CA VAL A 16 13.70 -22.52 -35.96
C VAL A 16 13.23 -22.36 -34.50
N LEU A 17 13.59 -23.34 -33.63
CA LEU A 17 13.28 -23.24 -32.19
C LEU A 17 14.06 -22.11 -31.50
N LEU A 18 15.36 -21.98 -31.80
CA LEU A 18 16.18 -20.88 -31.24
C LEU A 18 15.77 -19.53 -31.81
N GLY A 19 15.44 -19.43 -33.08
CA GLY A 19 14.91 -18.22 -33.72
C GLY A 19 13.54 -17.84 -33.14
N GLY A 20 12.64 -18.83 -32.98
CA GLY A 20 11.35 -18.64 -32.32
C GLY A 20 11.50 -18.22 -30.85
N ALA A 21 12.41 -18.82 -30.10
CA ALA A 21 12.71 -18.43 -28.72
C ALA A 21 13.34 -17.04 -28.64
N TRP A 22 14.18 -16.66 -29.61
CA TRP A 22 14.78 -15.31 -29.67
C TRP A 22 13.74 -14.24 -30.01
N LEU A 23 12.86 -14.49 -30.96
CA LEU A 23 11.74 -13.60 -31.30
C LEU A 23 10.70 -13.53 -30.16
N GLY A 24 10.47 -14.65 -29.47
CA GLY A 24 9.54 -14.76 -28.34
C GLY A 24 10.14 -14.44 -26.97
N LYS A 25 11.43 -14.01 -26.89
CA LYS A 25 12.11 -13.83 -25.59
C LYS A 25 11.37 -12.92 -24.62
N GLY A 26 10.78 -11.84 -25.10
CA GLY A 26 9.99 -10.91 -24.27
C GLY A 26 8.75 -11.60 -23.69
N TYR A 27 8.05 -12.38 -24.50
CA TYR A 27 6.91 -13.18 -24.05
C TYR A 27 7.31 -14.24 -23.02
N LEU A 28 8.42 -14.95 -23.24
CA LEU A 28 8.92 -15.96 -22.32
C LEU A 28 9.33 -15.34 -20.98
N ILE A 29 10.09 -14.23 -21.01
CA ILE A 29 10.49 -13.50 -19.78
C ILE A 29 9.25 -13.06 -18.98
N LEU A 30 8.22 -12.63 -19.67
CA LEU A 30 6.98 -12.18 -19.05
C LEU A 30 6.19 -13.32 -18.39
N HIS A 31 6.12 -14.51 -19.01
CA HIS A 31 5.18 -15.57 -18.60
C HIS A 31 5.81 -16.74 -17.83
N ILE A 32 7.12 -17.01 -18.01
CA ILE A 32 7.80 -18.12 -17.32
C ILE A 32 7.61 -18.08 -15.80
N PRO A 33 7.73 -16.94 -15.11
CA PRO A 33 7.54 -16.92 -13.66
C PRO A 33 6.14 -17.41 -13.24
N GLY A 34 5.10 -17.01 -13.96
CA GLY A 34 3.72 -17.46 -13.71
C GLY A 34 3.49 -18.96 -14.02
N TRP A 35 4.15 -19.50 -15.07
CA TRP A 35 4.06 -20.93 -15.41
C TRP A 35 4.74 -21.84 -14.37
N LEU A 36 5.81 -21.34 -13.76
CA LEU A 36 6.55 -22.06 -12.72
C LEU A 36 5.98 -21.84 -11.31
N ALA A 37 5.07 -20.89 -11.14
CA ALA A 37 4.47 -20.60 -9.86
C ALA A 37 3.61 -21.78 -9.35
N PRO A 38 3.57 -22.03 -8.03
CA PRO A 38 2.68 -23.04 -7.44
C PRO A 38 1.23 -22.78 -7.81
N ARG A 39 0.50 -23.83 -8.18
CA ARG A 39 -0.94 -23.73 -8.48
C ARG A 39 -1.75 -23.72 -7.19
N PRO A 40 -2.69 -22.77 -7.01
CA PRO A 40 -3.57 -22.75 -5.85
C PRO A 40 -4.45 -24.01 -5.79
N ALA A 41 -4.57 -24.58 -4.60
CA ALA A 41 -5.53 -25.65 -4.31
C ALA A 41 -6.97 -25.15 -4.46
N ALA A 42 -7.94 -26.06 -4.41
CA ALA A 42 -9.35 -25.70 -4.33
C ALA A 42 -9.63 -24.91 -3.04
N ASN A 43 -10.72 -24.13 -3.05
CA ASN A 43 -11.20 -23.44 -1.84
C ASN A 43 -11.55 -24.45 -0.76
N HIS A 44 -11.25 -24.08 0.47
CA HIS A 44 -11.74 -24.78 1.67
C HIS A 44 -12.11 -23.75 2.75
N PRO A 45 -13.02 -24.07 3.67
CA PRO A 45 -13.34 -23.24 4.82
C PRO A 45 -12.11 -22.95 5.67
N VAL A 46 -12.11 -21.80 6.32
CA VAL A 46 -11.11 -21.42 7.33
C VAL A 46 -11.76 -21.55 8.69
N ASP A 47 -11.18 -22.39 9.54
CA ASP A 47 -11.64 -22.59 10.91
C ASP A 47 -10.95 -21.57 11.82
N TRP A 48 -11.64 -20.46 12.09
CA TRP A 48 -11.15 -19.40 12.96
C TRP A 48 -11.14 -19.84 14.42
N ILE A 49 -10.07 -19.51 15.14
CA ILE A 49 -9.96 -19.75 16.59
C ILE A 49 -11.12 -19.02 17.28
N GLN A 50 -11.87 -19.78 18.09
CA GLN A 50 -12.98 -19.22 18.86
C GLN A 50 -12.45 -18.64 20.16
N GLY A 51 -12.76 -17.39 20.43
CA GLY A 51 -12.53 -16.76 21.72
C GLY A 51 -13.41 -17.35 22.83
N PRO A 52 -13.31 -16.84 24.06
CA PRO A 52 -14.09 -17.34 25.19
C PRO A 52 -15.59 -17.19 24.94
N ALA A 53 -16.37 -18.20 25.36
CA ALA A 53 -17.83 -18.20 25.19
C ALA A 53 -18.52 -17.05 25.94
N GLN A 54 -17.90 -16.56 27.03
CA GLN A 54 -18.37 -15.44 27.83
C GLN A 54 -17.21 -14.51 28.17
N SER A 55 -17.47 -13.22 28.27
CA SER A 55 -16.51 -12.26 28.76
C SER A 55 -16.50 -12.23 30.28
N THR A 56 -15.30 -12.13 30.87
CA THR A 56 -15.12 -11.95 32.33
C THR A 56 -15.34 -10.51 32.78
N VAL A 57 -15.32 -9.56 31.84
CA VAL A 57 -15.54 -8.13 32.08
C VAL A 57 -16.48 -7.55 31.03
N SER A 58 -17.23 -6.50 31.39
CA SER A 58 -18.12 -5.84 30.43
C SER A 58 -17.35 -5.22 29.26
N PRO A 59 -17.96 -5.08 28.08
CA PRO A 59 -17.29 -4.49 26.91
C PRO A 59 -16.63 -3.13 27.19
N ASN A 60 -17.25 -2.29 28.01
CA ASN A 60 -16.74 -0.95 28.34
C ASN A 60 -15.59 -0.94 29.36
N GLN A 61 -15.33 -2.06 30.03
CA GLN A 61 -14.23 -2.22 30.98
C GLN A 61 -13.02 -2.92 30.35
N ARG A 62 -13.16 -3.46 29.13
CA ARG A 62 -12.06 -4.05 28.38
C ARG A 62 -11.24 -2.98 27.67
N PRO A 63 -9.97 -3.25 27.36
CA PRO A 63 -9.26 -2.48 26.35
C PRO A 63 -10.07 -2.48 25.03
N PRO A 64 -10.01 -1.41 24.23
CA PRO A 64 -10.79 -1.31 22.99
C PRO A 64 -10.41 -2.40 21.99
N ASN A 65 -11.36 -2.88 21.22
CA ASN A 65 -11.02 -3.62 20.02
C ASN A 65 -10.39 -2.67 19.00
N ILE A 66 -9.61 -3.20 18.07
CA ILE A 66 -8.91 -2.40 17.07
C ILE A 66 -9.09 -3.04 15.70
N VAL A 67 -9.61 -2.27 14.75
CA VAL A 67 -9.73 -2.66 13.34
C VAL A 67 -8.99 -1.62 12.50
N LEU A 68 -7.85 -2.01 11.96
CA LEU A 68 -7.07 -1.19 11.03
C LEU A 68 -7.40 -1.63 9.60
N ILE A 69 -8.18 -0.82 8.90
CA ILE A 69 -8.56 -1.03 7.50
C ILE A 69 -7.57 -0.25 6.64
N LEU A 70 -6.81 -0.97 5.82
CA LEU A 70 -5.82 -0.39 4.91
C LEU A 70 -6.22 -0.67 3.47
N ALA A 71 -6.51 0.40 2.71
CA ALA A 71 -6.64 0.33 1.27
C ALA A 71 -5.26 0.29 0.60
N ASP A 72 -5.19 -0.15 -0.64
CA ASP A 72 -3.97 -0.32 -1.43
C ASP A 72 -4.03 0.60 -2.66
N ASP A 73 -3.11 1.55 -2.77
CA ASP A 73 -3.03 2.53 -3.85
C ASP A 73 -4.25 3.47 -3.98
N MET A 74 -4.98 3.72 -2.89
CA MET A 74 -6.12 4.63 -2.92
C MET A 74 -5.65 6.08 -2.92
N GLY A 75 -6.02 6.82 -3.96
CA GLY A 75 -5.73 8.25 -4.07
C GLY A 75 -6.60 9.10 -3.14
N PHE A 76 -6.13 10.31 -2.86
CA PHE A 76 -6.86 11.24 -2.00
C PHE A 76 -8.26 11.57 -2.52
N ASN A 77 -8.42 11.67 -3.84
CA ASN A 77 -9.68 12.02 -4.51
C ASN A 77 -10.62 10.82 -4.73
N ASP A 78 -10.25 9.61 -4.34
CA ASP A 78 -11.07 8.43 -4.62
C ASP A 78 -12.32 8.33 -3.75
N ILE A 79 -12.37 9.12 -2.67
CA ILE A 79 -13.50 9.17 -1.74
C ILE A 79 -14.23 10.52 -1.77
N THR A 80 -15.54 10.50 -1.62
CA THR A 80 -16.35 11.71 -1.67
C THR A 80 -16.21 12.60 -0.42
N ALA A 81 -15.67 12.10 0.70
CA ALA A 81 -15.38 12.90 1.90
C ALA A 81 -14.32 13.98 1.65
N ASN A 82 -13.42 13.79 0.69
CA ASN A 82 -12.36 14.75 0.38
C ASN A 82 -12.77 15.79 -0.67
N GLY A 83 -14.07 15.92 -0.94
CA GLY A 83 -14.66 16.94 -1.82
C GLY A 83 -14.64 16.61 -3.31
N GLY A 84 -14.14 15.43 -3.69
CA GLY A 84 -14.11 14.97 -5.08
C GLY A 84 -14.89 13.67 -5.27
N GLY A 85 -14.17 12.60 -5.32
CA GLY A 85 -14.68 11.25 -5.60
C GLY A 85 -14.47 10.86 -7.05
N VAL A 86 -14.39 9.56 -7.30
CA VAL A 86 -14.21 9.01 -8.64
C VAL A 86 -15.29 9.52 -9.58
N ALA A 87 -14.87 9.91 -10.79
CA ALA A 87 -15.75 10.47 -11.83
C ALA A 87 -16.56 11.69 -11.33
N GLY A 88 -15.90 12.60 -10.59
CA GLY A 88 -16.55 13.81 -10.08
C GLY A 88 -17.65 13.52 -9.06
N GLY A 89 -17.52 12.46 -8.27
CA GLY A 89 -18.48 12.06 -7.24
C GLY A 89 -19.58 11.11 -7.74
N ALA A 90 -19.50 10.65 -8.97
CA ALA A 90 -20.46 9.67 -9.52
C ALA A 90 -20.36 8.29 -8.82
N VAL A 91 -19.30 8.06 -8.05
CA VAL A 91 -19.12 6.90 -7.18
C VAL A 91 -19.13 7.36 -5.72
N PRO A 92 -20.29 7.39 -5.05
CA PRO A 92 -20.37 7.79 -3.65
C PRO A 92 -19.71 6.75 -2.73
N THR A 93 -19.09 7.24 -1.65
CA THR A 93 -18.42 6.42 -0.64
C THR A 93 -18.99 6.68 0.78
N PRO A 94 -20.32 6.45 0.97
CA PRO A 94 -20.99 6.85 2.21
C PRO A 94 -20.46 6.13 3.45
N ASN A 95 -20.01 4.88 3.35
CA ASN A 95 -19.54 4.11 4.49
C ASN A 95 -18.14 4.53 4.95
N ILE A 96 -17.24 4.80 4.00
CA ILE A 96 -15.90 5.36 4.30
C ILE A 96 -16.07 6.79 4.85
N ASN A 97 -16.95 7.61 4.25
CA ASN A 97 -17.24 8.96 4.72
C ASN A 97 -17.80 8.97 6.15
N ALA A 98 -18.58 7.95 6.52
CA ALA A 98 -19.14 7.82 7.87
C ALA A 98 -18.03 7.71 8.92
N LEU A 99 -16.91 7.07 8.64
CA LEU A 99 -15.78 6.99 9.58
C LEU A 99 -15.24 8.37 9.96
N GLY A 100 -15.13 9.29 9.00
CA GLY A 100 -14.75 10.68 9.26
C GLY A 100 -15.84 11.47 9.97
N SER A 101 -17.11 11.30 9.59
CA SER A 101 -18.24 12.03 10.20
C SER A 101 -18.63 11.53 11.59
N GLU A 102 -18.32 10.28 11.92
CA GLU A 102 -18.52 9.67 13.23
C GLU A 102 -17.25 9.64 14.10
N GLY A 103 -16.14 10.14 13.58
CA GLY A 103 -14.84 10.16 14.23
C GLY A 103 -14.05 11.44 13.91
N VAL A 104 -12.73 11.27 13.75
CA VAL A 104 -11.79 12.36 13.46
C VAL A 104 -11.20 12.14 12.06
N THR A 105 -11.27 13.20 11.25
CA THR A 105 -10.58 13.28 9.97
C THR A 105 -9.21 13.92 10.17
N MET A 106 -8.13 13.23 9.82
CA MET A 106 -6.78 13.79 9.75
C MET A 106 -6.66 14.58 8.46
N ILE A 107 -6.64 15.91 8.55
CA ILE A 107 -6.61 16.79 7.38
C ILE A 107 -5.27 16.66 6.66
N ASN A 108 -4.16 16.59 7.39
CA ASN A 108 -2.82 16.38 6.88
C ASN A 108 -2.32 14.99 7.32
N GLY A 109 -2.96 13.95 6.80
CA GLY A 109 -2.64 12.57 7.07
C GLY A 109 -1.70 11.97 6.02
N TYR A 110 -0.51 11.52 6.45
CA TYR A 110 0.54 11.09 5.55
C TYR A 110 0.85 9.59 5.64
N ALA A 111 1.03 8.98 4.48
CA ALA A 111 1.59 7.64 4.36
C ALA A 111 3.05 7.60 4.87
N GLY A 112 3.46 6.47 5.42
CA GLY A 112 4.82 6.28 5.94
C GLY A 112 5.90 6.25 4.84
N ASN A 113 5.51 6.00 3.60
CA ASN A 113 6.35 6.07 2.40
C ASN A 113 5.47 6.22 1.16
N GLY A 114 6.06 6.59 0.02
CA GLY A 114 5.36 6.68 -1.27
C GLY A 114 5.10 5.32 -1.94
N THR A 115 5.48 4.19 -1.32
CA THR A 115 5.21 2.82 -1.81
C THR A 115 4.77 1.87 -0.71
N CYS A 116 4.05 0.81 -1.12
CA CYS A 116 3.32 -0.11 -0.26
C CYS A 116 4.17 -0.71 0.86
N ALA A 117 5.24 -1.46 0.54
CA ALA A 117 5.95 -2.25 1.54
C ALA A 117 6.65 -1.39 2.61
N PRO A 118 7.43 -0.35 2.26
CA PRO A 118 8.00 0.55 3.27
C PRO A 118 6.93 1.27 4.10
N SER A 119 5.82 1.69 3.50
CA SER A 119 4.72 2.33 4.23
C SER A 119 4.05 1.36 5.23
N ARG A 120 3.80 0.10 4.81
CA ARG A 120 3.29 -0.95 5.70
C ARG A 120 4.28 -1.27 6.82
N ALA A 121 5.59 -1.24 6.56
CA ALA A 121 6.62 -1.40 7.57
C ALA A 121 6.58 -0.26 8.61
N ALA A 122 6.36 0.98 8.17
CA ALA A 122 6.18 2.13 9.07
C ALA A 122 4.95 1.94 9.99
N ILE A 123 3.80 1.50 9.45
CA ILE A 123 2.59 1.18 10.22
C ILE A 123 2.88 0.11 11.28
N MET A 124 3.56 -0.97 10.89
CA MET A 124 3.77 -2.12 11.77
C MET A 124 4.78 -1.83 12.88
N THR A 125 5.72 -0.90 12.71
CA THR A 125 6.85 -0.68 13.63
C THR A 125 6.85 0.66 14.35
N GLY A 126 6.09 1.65 13.86
CA GLY A 126 6.14 3.03 14.37
C GLY A 126 7.46 3.75 14.10
N ARG A 127 8.24 3.26 13.11
CA ARG A 127 9.58 3.77 12.79
C ARG A 127 9.69 4.10 11.31
N TYR A 128 10.52 5.08 10.99
CA TYR A 128 10.89 5.26 9.59
C TYR A 128 11.55 4.00 9.04
N PRO A 129 11.13 3.48 7.88
CA PRO A 129 11.69 2.25 7.30
C PRO A 129 13.20 2.30 7.08
N THR A 130 13.75 3.49 6.86
CA THR A 130 15.18 3.74 6.71
C THR A 130 16.00 3.46 7.99
N ARG A 131 15.37 3.41 9.17
CA ARG A 131 16.06 3.06 10.42
C ARG A 131 16.53 1.61 10.49
N PHE A 132 15.88 0.74 9.71
CA PHE A 132 16.22 -0.68 9.64
C PHE A 132 16.45 -1.16 8.20
N GLY A 133 16.62 -0.21 7.27
CA GLY A 133 17.02 -0.46 5.88
C GLY A 133 15.93 -1.01 4.97
N PHE A 134 14.66 -1.04 5.37
CA PHE A 134 13.54 -1.49 4.55
C PHE A 134 13.04 -0.36 3.64
N GLU A 135 13.88 0.07 2.73
CA GLU A 135 13.68 1.30 1.95
C GLU A 135 13.00 1.07 0.61
N PHE A 136 13.22 -0.11 0.00
CA PHE A 136 12.68 -0.46 -1.32
C PHE A 136 11.62 -1.55 -1.21
N THR A 137 10.70 -1.55 -2.17
CA THR A 137 9.66 -2.57 -2.24
C THR A 137 10.26 -3.92 -2.69
N PRO A 138 10.02 -5.04 -1.99
CA PRO A 138 10.46 -6.36 -2.43
C PRO A 138 9.91 -6.69 -3.81
N THR A 139 10.79 -6.93 -4.79
CA THR A 139 10.41 -7.27 -6.16
C THR A 139 11.31 -8.35 -6.74
N PRO A 140 10.77 -9.27 -7.57
CA PRO A 140 11.61 -10.23 -8.27
C PRO A 140 12.58 -9.51 -9.23
N THR A 141 13.82 -9.97 -9.33
CA THR A 141 14.81 -9.44 -10.29
C THR A 141 14.28 -9.44 -11.73
N ALA A 142 13.47 -10.43 -12.10
CA ALA A 142 12.83 -10.50 -13.42
C ALA A 142 11.86 -9.33 -13.67
N PHE A 143 11.09 -8.94 -12.64
CA PHE A 143 10.20 -7.77 -12.68
C PHE A 143 11.01 -6.48 -12.89
N SER A 144 12.04 -6.24 -12.06
CA SER A 144 12.87 -5.05 -12.15
C SER A 144 13.56 -4.94 -13.52
N ARG A 145 14.01 -6.10 -14.05
CA ARG A 145 14.60 -6.16 -15.41
C ARG A 145 13.57 -5.82 -16.48
N LEU A 146 12.37 -6.41 -16.43
CA LEU A 146 11.32 -6.15 -17.41
C LEU A 146 10.95 -4.67 -17.42
N VAL A 147 10.61 -4.10 -16.26
CA VAL A 147 10.21 -2.69 -16.14
C VAL A 147 11.36 -1.76 -16.53
N GLY A 148 12.59 -2.04 -16.07
CA GLY A 148 13.76 -1.20 -16.32
C GLY A 148 14.31 -1.27 -17.74
N THR A 149 13.87 -2.23 -18.57
CA THR A 149 14.26 -2.37 -19.98
C THR A 149 13.10 -2.17 -20.94
N PHE A 150 11.90 -1.90 -20.42
CA PHE A 150 10.71 -1.66 -21.23
C PHE A 150 10.87 -0.32 -21.97
N ASP A 151 10.94 -0.40 -23.30
CA ASP A 151 11.00 0.79 -24.15
C ASP A 151 9.57 1.16 -24.60
N THR A 152 9.04 2.23 -24.02
CA THR A 152 7.85 2.88 -24.55
C THR A 152 8.26 3.77 -25.70
N ALA A 153 7.73 3.52 -26.90
CA ALA A 153 8.01 4.39 -28.05
C ALA A 153 7.69 5.86 -27.70
N GLY A 154 8.69 6.72 -27.82
CA GLY A 154 8.55 8.14 -27.47
C GLY A 154 8.78 8.49 -26.00
N SER A 155 9.21 7.57 -25.14
CA SER A 155 9.59 7.90 -23.76
C SER A 155 10.84 8.79 -23.75
N LEU A 156 10.69 10.02 -23.22
CA LEU A 156 11.79 10.99 -23.04
C LEU A 156 12.71 10.57 -21.87
N HIS A 157 12.16 9.88 -20.88
CA HIS A 157 12.85 9.47 -19.65
C HIS A 157 12.78 7.97 -19.51
N LYS A 158 13.83 7.29 -19.97
CA LYS A 158 13.87 5.82 -19.95
C LYS A 158 14.10 5.30 -18.54
N PRO A 159 13.44 4.23 -18.13
CA PRO A 159 13.77 3.52 -16.91
C PRO A 159 15.17 2.90 -17.02
N HIS A 160 15.82 2.67 -15.89
CA HIS A 160 17.15 2.08 -15.84
C HIS A 160 17.17 0.84 -14.95
N PHE A 161 17.70 -0.27 -15.48
CA PHE A 161 17.96 -1.50 -14.73
C PHE A 161 19.46 -1.64 -14.44
N PHE A 162 19.83 -1.69 -13.15
CA PHE A 162 21.20 -1.82 -12.68
C PHE A 162 21.64 -3.30 -12.68
N LYS A 163 22.08 -3.79 -13.84
CA LYS A 163 22.49 -5.18 -14.02
C LYS A 163 23.61 -5.60 -13.06
N GLU A 164 24.56 -4.72 -12.79
CA GLU A 164 25.70 -4.94 -11.89
C GLU A 164 25.30 -5.19 -10.44
N ARG A 165 24.16 -4.63 -10.00
CA ARG A 165 23.63 -4.79 -8.65
C ARG A 165 22.82 -6.08 -8.49
N ALA A 166 22.42 -6.72 -9.59
CA ALA A 166 21.54 -7.90 -9.55
C ALA A 166 22.17 -9.11 -8.84
N LYS A 167 23.50 -9.20 -8.80
CA LYS A 167 24.23 -10.27 -8.09
C LYS A 167 24.11 -10.15 -6.55
N ASP A 168 23.91 -8.93 -6.05
CA ASP A 168 23.81 -8.62 -4.63
C ASP A 168 22.34 -8.58 -4.15
N ASN A 169 21.38 -8.82 -5.07
CA ASN A 169 19.97 -8.82 -4.78
C ASN A 169 19.54 -10.18 -4.21
N PRO A 170 19.01 -10.23 -2.98
CA PRO A 170 18.55 -11.48 -2.40
C PRO A 170 17.30 -12.02 -3.13
N PRO A 171 16.95 -13.31 -2.96
CA PRO A 171 15.68 -13.83 -3.42
C PRO A 171 14.51 -13.02 -2.81
N MET A 172 13.45 -12.76 -3.59
CA MET A 172 12.31 -11.94 -3.13
C MET A 172 11.70 -12.45 -1.82
N ASP A 173 11.62 -13.76 -1.62
CA ASP A 173 11.05 -14.35 -0.41
C ASP A 173 11.83 -13.98 0.87
N SER A 174 13.13 -13.68 0.73
CA SER A 174 13.97 -13.22 1.84
C SER A 174 14.04 -11.70 1.99
N MET A 175 13.38 -10.95 1.11
CA MET A 175 13.20 -9.51 1.25
C MET A 175 12.03 -9.23 2.17
N GLY A 176 12.31 -8.78 3.40
CA GLY A 176 11.26 -8.51 4.36
C GLY A 176 11.73 -7.69 5.53
N ILE A 177 10.80 -7.41 6.43
CA ILE A 177 11.09 -6.67 7.66
C ILE A 177 12.07 -7.49 8.52
N PRO A 178 13.15 -6.91 9.04
CA PRO A 178 14.10 -7.65 9.87
C PRO A 178 13.41 -8.34 11.04
N VAL A 179 13.80 -9.60 11.33
CA VAL A 179 13.18 -10.42 12.37
C VAL A 179 13.26 -9.75 13.76
N GLY A 180 14.30 -8.95 14.00
CA GLY A 180 14.48 -8.18 15.22
C GLY A 180 13.49 -7.03 15.43
N GLU A 181 12.78 -6.55 14.37
CA GLU A 181 11.81 -5.47 14.53
C GLU A 181 10.56 -5.95 15.30
N ILE A 182 10.03 -5.06 16.13
CA ILE A 182 8.82 -5.34 16.91
C ILE A 182 7.62 -4.75 16.17
N THR A 183 6.63 -5.59 15.90
CA THR A 183 5.37 -5.17 15.26
C THR A 183 4.33 -4.78 16.30
N VAL A 184 3.37 -3.94 15.90
CA VAL A 184 2.22 -3.60 16.74
C VAL A 184 1.42 -4.85 17.15
N ALA A 185 1.29 -5.84 16.27
CA ALA A 185 0.64 -7.11 16.59
C ALA A 185 1.35 -7.85 17.74
N LYS A 186 2.69 -7.87 17.75
CA LYS A 186 3.48 -8.47 18.83
C LYS A 186 3.25 -7.77 20.18
N LEU A 187 3.15 -6.43 20.18
CA LEU A 187 2.81 -5.67 21.39
C LEU A 187 1.40 -5.99 21.88
N LEU A 188 0.43 -5.98 21.00
CA LEU A 188 -0.96 -6.25 21.34
C LEU A 188 -1.16 -7.67 21.88
N LYS A 189 -0.51 -8.65 21.25
CA LYS A 189 -0.52 -10.04 21.72
C LYS A 189 -0.02 -10.16 23.16
N SER A 190 1.02 -9.40 23.54
CA SER A 190 1.53 -9.36 24.93
C SER A 190 0.55 -8.74 25.93
N ARG A 191 -0.49 -8.03 25.42
CA ARG A 191 -1.58 -7.46 26.21
C ARG A 191 -2.86 -8.28 26.19
N GLY A 192 -2.79 -9.52 25.68
CA GLY A 192 -3.92 -10.46 25.64
C GLY A 192 -4.91 -10.21 24.50
N TYR A 193 -4.52 -9.44 23.48
CA TYR A 193 -5.33 -9.33 22.28
C TYR A 193 -5.23 -10.58 21.42
N HIS A 194 -6.34 -11.01 20.87
CA HIS A 194 -6.35 -11.92 19.74
C HIS A 194 -6.06 -11.14 18.47
N THR A 195 -5.01 -11.50 17.75
CA THR A 195 -4.46 -10.69 16.66
C THR A 195 -4.62 -11.40 15.32
N VAL A 196 -5.27 -10.76 14.37
CA VAL A 196 -5.62 -11.33 13.07
C VAL A 196 -5.16 -10.45 11.92
N HIS A 197 -4.45 -11.04 10.96
CA HIS A 197 -4.10 -10.42 9.68
C HIS A 197 -5.00 -10.95 8.57
N LEU A 198 -5.59 -10.06 7.78
CA LEU A 198 -6.43 -10.38 6.63
C LEU A 198 -5.95 -9.59 5.40
N GLY A 199 -5.56 -10.30 4.33
CA GLY A 199 -5.24 -9.70 3.03
C GLY A 199 -3.76 -9.59 2.72
N LYS A 200 -3.33 -8.43 2.23
CA LYS A 200 -1.96 -8.17 1.75
C LYS A 200 -0.99 -7.95 2.91
N TRP A 201 0.08 -8.77 2.97
CA TRP A 201 1.16 -8.60 3.93
C TRP A 201 2.29 -7.70 3.42
N HIS A 202 2.99 -8.13 2.38
CA HIS A 202 4.07 -7.43 1.69
C HIS A 202 5.29 -7.03 2.55
N LEU A 203 5.52 -7.74 3.66
CA LEU A 203 6.64 -7.49 4.60
C LEU A 203 7.57 -8.70 4.75
N GLY A 204 7.58 -9.62 3.78
CA GLY A 204 8.43 -10.79 3.69
C GLY A 204 7.68 -12.10 3.83
N ALA A 205 8.19 -13.14 3.15
CA ALA A 205 7.60 -14.48 3.08
C ALA A 205 8.50 -15.56 3.68
N ALA A 206 9.77 -15.28 3.94
CA ALA A 206 10.71 -16.20 4.55
C ALA A 206 10.36 -16.52 6.01
N ALA A 207 11.00 -17.55 6.56
CA ALA A 207 10.89 -17.90 7.97
C ALA A 207 11.24 -16.70 8.88
N GLY A 208 10.42 -16.46 9.88
CA GLY A 208 10.53 -15.31 10.79
C GLY A 208 9.92 -14.00 10.27
N MET A 209 9.44 -13.94 9.01
CA MET A 209 8.90 -12.72 8.40
C MET A 209 7.39 -12.75 8.18
N ARG A 210 6.76 -13.93 8.22
CA ARG A 210 5.33 -14.11 7.96
C ARG A 210 4.47 -13.55 9.10
N PRO A 211 3.22 -13.15 8.85
CA PRO A 211 2.37 -12.53 9.86
C PRO A 211 2.27 -13.33 11.17
N GLU A 212 2.06 -14.66 11.07
CA GLU A 212 1.94 -15.56 12.23
C GLU A 212 3.24 -15.64 13.06
N GLN A 213 4.39 -15.29 12.48
CA GLN A 213 5.68 -15.20 13.15
C GLN A 213 6.00 -13.77 13.62
N ARG A 214 5.16 -12.81 13.22
CA ARG A 214 5.31 -11.39 13.52
C ARG A 214 4.29 -10.86 14.51
N GLY A 215 3.63 -11.78 15.25
CA GLY A 215 2.74 -11.46 16.35
C GLY A 215 1.26 -11.63 16.06
N PHE A 216 0.86 -12.02 14.85
CA PHE A 216 -0.51 -12.39 14.58
C PHE A 216 -0.78 -13.83 15.02
N ASP A 217 -1.91 -14.07 15.69
CA ASP A 217 -2.36 -15.42 16.07
C ASP A 217 -2.87 -16.16 14.84
N GLU A 218 -3.54 -15.43 13.94
CA GLU A 218 -4.09 -15.96 12.71
C GLU A 218 -3.84 -15.02 11.53
N SER A 219 -3.63 -15.61 10.37
CA SER A 219 -3.36 -14.88 9.15
C SER A 219 -4.02 -15.54 7.94
N LEU A 220 -4.89 -14.82 7.24
CA LEU A 220 -5.47 -15.23 5.97
C LEU A 220 -5.20 -14.17 4.92
N GLY A 221 -4.40 -14.49 3.90
CA GLY A 221 -4.08 -13.51 2.88
C GLY A 221 -2.95 -13.95 1.96
N PHE A 222 -2.20 -13.00 1.45
CA PHE A 222 -1.09 -13.26 0.53
C PHE A 222 0.15 -12.43 0.90
N MET A 223 1.32 -13.02 0.64
CA MET A 223 2.60 -12.43 1.05
C MET A 223 3.15 -11.43 0.04
N ALA A 224 2.74 -11.54 -1.22
CA ALA A 224 3.20 -10.70 -2.33
C ALA A 224 2.58 -9.28 -2.32
N GLY A 225 3.09 -8.43 -3.23
CA GLY A 225 2.61 -7.05 -3.39
C GLY A 225 1.20 -6.91 -3.96
N ALA A 226 0.67 -7.95 -4.62
CA ALA A 226 -0.68 -7.96 -5.19
C ALA A 226 -1.20 -9.40 -5.36
N SER A 227 -2.49 -9.54 -5.62
CA SER A 227 -3.19 -10.76 -6.02
C SER A 227 -4.30 -10.42 -7.00
N MET A 228 -4.75 -11.39 -7.79
CA MET A 228 -5.97 -11.24 -8.59
C MET A 228 -7.20 -11.15 -7.68
N PHE A 229 -8.21 -10.37 -8.08
CA PHE A 229 -9.49 -10.26 -7.35
C PHE A 229 -10.46 -11.39 -7.69
N LEU A 230 -10.42 -11.84 -8.94
CA LEU A 230 -11.10 -13.04 -9.48
C LEU A 230 -10.23 -13.67 -10.57
N PRO A 231 -10.46 -14.93 -10.94
CA PRO A 231 -9.88 -15.46 -12.18
C PRO A 231 -10.22 -14.56 -13.37
N ALA A 232 -9.23 -14.27 -14.21
CA ALA A 232 -9.41 -13.31 -15.31
C ALA A 232 -10.51 -13.70 -16.32
N ASN A 233 -10.89 -14.97 -16.37
CA ASN A 233 -11.94 -15.54 -17.22
C ASN A 233 -13.24 -15.88 -16.47
N ASP A 234 -13.38 -15.42 -15.22
CA ASP A 234 -14.63 -15.60 -14.47
C ASP A 234 -15.76 -14.79 -15.15
N PRO A 235 -16.96 -15.35 -15.32
CA PRO A 235 -18.08 -14.65 -15.97
C PRO A 235 -18.59 -13.43 -15.18
N ASN A 236 -18.27 -13.34 -13.91
CA ASN A 236 -18.67 -12.24 -13.02
C ASN A 236 -17.61 -11.15 -12.86
N VAL A 237 -16.51 -11.21 -13.62
CA VAL A 237 -15.44 -10.21 -13.58
C VAL A 237 -15.48 -9.28 -14.79
N VAL A 238 -15.21 -8.01 -14.56
CA VAL A 238 -14.93 -7.02 -15.62
C VAL A 238 -13.50 -6.55 -15.44
N ASN A 239 -12.69 -6.80 -16.46
CA ASN A 239 -11.25 -6.53 -16.45
C ASN A 239 -10.94 -5.23 -17.22
N SER A 240 -9.95 -4.46 -16.75
CA SER A 240 -9.36 -3.36 -17.51
C SER A 240 -7.84 -3.49 -17.51
N LYS A 241 -7.29 -3.87 -18.68
CA LYS A 241 -5.83 -4.02 -18.88
C LYS A 241 -5.23 -2.73 -19.40
N GLN A 242 -4.01 -2.44 -18.92
CA GLN A 242 -3.27 -1.24 -19.29
C GLN A 242 -2.11 -1.60 -20.22
N ASP A 243 -2.33 -1.53 -21.54
CA ASP A 243 -1.32 -1.95 -22.54
C ASP A 243 -0.08 -1.06 -22.58
N PHE A 244 -0.18 0.17 -22.05
CA PHE A 244 0.94 1.11 -21.96
C PHE A 244 1.82 0.87 -20.72
N ASP A 245 1.36 0.06 -19.74
CA ASP A 245 2.07 -0.16 -18.49
C ASP A 245 2.77 -1.53 -18.43
N PRO A 246 4.11 -1.58 -18.30
CA PRO A 246 4.85 -2.82 -18.14
C PRO A 246 4.55 -3.53 -16.81
N ILE A 247 4.17 -2.77 -15.78
CA ILE A 247 3.82 -3.34 -14.46
C ILE A 247 2.52 -4.13 -14.60
N ASP A 248 1.49 -3.53 -15.19
CA ASP A 248 0.20 -4.20 -15.40
C ASP A 248 0.34 -5.47 -16.24
N LYS A 249 1.12 -5.41 -17.34
CA LYS A 249 1.42 -6.60 -18.17
C LYS A 249 2.04 -7.74 -17.35
N PHE A 250 3.00 -7.40 -16.47
CA PHE A 250 3.64 -8.39 -15.62
C PHE A 250 2.65 -8.98 -14.60
N LEU A 251 1.82 -8.15 -13.99
CA LEU A 251 0.84 -8.58 -13.00
C LEU A 251 -0.20 -9.54 -13.62
N TRP A 252 -0.76 -9.19 -14.78
CA TRP A 252 -1.70 -10.06 -15.50
C TRP A 252 -1.11 -11.41 -15.89
N ALA A 253 0.18 -11.46 -16.20
CA ALA A 253 0.86 -12.69 -16.60
C ALA A 253 1.21 -13.61 -15.41
N ASN A 254 1.40 -13.06 -14.21
CA ASN A 254 2.06 -13.77 -13.12
C ASN A 254 1.28 -13.85 -11.81
N LEU A 255 0.30 -12.98 -11.57
CA LEU A 255 -0.41 -12.99 -10.29
C LEU A 255 -1.39 -14.16 -10.19
N PRO A 256 -1.33 -14.93 -9.08
CA PRO A 256 -2.34 -15.93 -8.79
C PRO A 256 -3.61 -15.28 -8.18
N TYR A 257 -4.75 -15.92 -8.37
CA TYR A 257 -5.94 -15.72 -7.55
C TYR A 257 -5.85 -16.70 -6.38
N ALA A 258 -5.25 -16.26 -5.28
CA ALA A 258 -4.89 -17.15 -4.17
C ALA A 258 -4.71 -16.43 -2.85
N VAL A 259 -4.98 -17.16 -1.78
CA VAL A 259 -4.66 -16.82 -0.40
C VAL A 259 -4.00 -18.03 0.29
N GLN A 260 -3.44 -17.81 1.48
CA GLN A 260 -2.99 -18.88 2.40
C GLN A 260 -3.47 -18.55 3.81
N TYR A 261 -3.71 -19.58 4.61
CA TYR A 261 -4.06 -19.45 6.03
C TYR A 261 -2.94 -20.03 6.89
N ASN A 262 -2.41 -19.24 7.83
CA ASN A 262 -1.36 -19.63 8.79
C ASN A 262 -0.20 -20.42 8.15
N GLY A 263 0.35 -19.93 7.06
CA GLY A 263 1.47 -20.58 6.36
C GLY A 263 1.10 -21.86 5.61
N SER A 264 -0.19 -22.17 5.43
CA SER A 264 -0.65 -23.30 4.61
C SER A 264 -0.21 -23.16 3.15
N LYS A 265 -0.41 -24.21 2.34
CA LYS A 265 -0.37 -24.09 0.89
C LYS A 265 -1.39 -23.08 0.40
N ILE A 266 -1.05 -22.36 -0.66
CA ILE A 266 -1.97 -21.41 -1.27
C ILE A 266 -3.22 -22.13 -1.81
N PHE A 267 -4.38 -21.47 -1.67
CA PHE A 267 -5.66 -21.97 -2.17
C PHE A 267 -6.50 -20.82 -2.75
N LYS A 268 -7.49 -21.16 -3.57
CA LYS A 268 -8.37 -20.16 -4.17
C LYS A 268 -9.33 -19.61 -3.12
N PRO A 269 -9.49 -18.30 -2.97
CA PRO A 269 -10.58 -17.73 -2.19
C PRO A 269 -11.95 -18.05 -2.82
N LYS A 270 -13.04 -17.78 -2.11
CA LYS A 270 -14.40 -17.93 -2.63
C LYS A 270 -14.96 -16.57 -3.03
N GLY A 271 -15.19 -16.36 -4.33
CA GLY A 271 -15.74 -15.11 -4.85
C GLY A 271 -14.72 -13.97 -4.93
N TYR A 272 -15.19 -12.76 -5.03
CA TYR A 272 -14.34 -11.57 -5.19
C TYR A 272 -13.48 -11.33 -3.95
N MET A 273 -12.18 -11.06 -4.14
CA MET A 273 -11.19 -11.02 -3.06
C MET A 273 -11.57 -10.07 -1.92
N THR A 274 -12.05 -8.87 -2.25
CA THR A 274 -12.45 -7.87 -1.24
C THR A 274 -13.62 -8.39 -0.39
N ASP A 275 -14.62 -9.00 -1.03
CA ASP A 275 -15.78 -9.61 -0.34
C ASP A 275 -15.32 -10.77 0.54
N TYR A 276 -14.44 -11.63 0.03
CA TYR A 276 -13.91 -12.78 0.76
C TYR A 276 -13.15 -12.37 2.03
N LEU A 277 -12.30 -11.35 1.93
CA LEU A 277 -11.58 -10.82 3.09
C LEU A 277 -12.54 -10.22 4.13
N THR A 278 -13.58 -9.54 3.66
CA THR A 278 -14.63 -8.98 4.54
C THR A 278 -15.45 -10.07 5.23
N ASP A 279 -15.85 -11.12 4.50
CA ASP A 279 -16.56 -12.26 5.08
C ASP A 279 -15.76 -12.90 6.23
N ASN A 280 -14.45 -13.02 6.04
CA ASN A 280 -13.56 -13.55 7.05
C ASN A 280 -13.33 -12.56 8.20
N ALA A 281 -13.27 -11.25 7.95
CA ALA A 281 -13.23 -10.24 9.02
C ALA A 281 -14.48 -10.30 9.90
N ILE A 282 -15.65 -10.45 9.30
CA ILE A 282 -16.92 -10.64 10.02
C ILE A 282 -16.90 -11.91 10.87
N GLN A 283 -16.39 -13.02 10.33
CA GLN A 283 -16.27 -14.27 11.10
C GLN A 283 -15.31 -14.11 12.29
N THR A 284 -14.16 -13.43 12.11
CA THR A 284 -13.21 -13.19 13.20
C THR A 284 -13.77 -12.26 14.27
N ILE A 285 -14.54 -11.23 13.90
CA ILE A 285 -15.25 -10.36 14.86
C ILE A 285 -16.21 -11.18 15.71
N ARG A 286 -17.02 -12.05 15.09
CA ARG A 286 -17.97 -12.94 15.78
C ARG A 286 -17.27 -13.92 16.71
N ALA A 287 -16.20 -14.54 16.22
CA ALA A 287 -15.41 -15.50 16.98
C ALA A 287 -14.80 -14.88 18.25
N ASN A 288 -14.41 -13.61 18.18
CA ASN A 288 -13.64 -12.94 19.23
C ASN A 288 -14.43 -11.87 19.99
N ARG A 289 -15.76 -11.78 19.84
CA ARG A 289 -16.60 -10.73 20.46
C ARG A 289 -16.46 -10.60 21.97
N ASN A 290 -16.02 -11.66 22.66
CA ASN A 290 -15.90 -11.72 24.12
C ASN A 290 -14.49 -11.44 24.66
N GLN A 291 -13.53 -11.09 23.82
CA GLN A 291 -12.15 -10.71 24.20
C GLN A 291 -11.67 -9.55 23.33
N PRO A 292 -10.65 -8.78 23.76
CA PRO A 292 -10.07 -7.74 22.90
C PRO A 292 -9.40 -8.38 21.69
N PHE A 293 -9.61 -7.78 20.51
CA PHE A 293 -8.99 -8.23 19.27
C PHE A 293 -8.37 -7.07 18.49
N PHE A 294 -7.37 -7.42 17.71
CA PHE A 294 -6.77 -6.57 16.69
C PHE A 294 -6.91 -7.23 15.31
N ILE A 295 -7.62 -6.59 14.42
CA ILE A 295 -7.74 -7.00 13.03
C ILE A 295 -6.97 -6.00 12.15
N TYR A 296 -5.93 -6.47 11.47
CA TYR A 296 -5.29 -5.77 10.38
C TYR A 296 -5.91 -6.22 9.06
N LEU A 297 -6.91 -5.48 8.60
CA LEU A 297 -7.66 -5.74 7.37
C LEU A 297 -7.02 -4.97 6.22
N ALA A 298 -6.03 -5.58 5.61
CA ALA A 298 -5.22 -5.02 4.54
C ALA A 298 -5.75 -5.46 3.18
N TYR A 299 -6.75 -4.75 2.68
CA TYR A 299 -7.28 -5.01 1.35
C TYR A 299 -6.22 -4.85 0.26
N ASN A 300 -6.36 -5.54 -0.86
CA ASN A 300 -5.66 -5.24 -2.10
C ASN A 300 -6.46 -4.30 -3.03
N ALA A 301 -7.66 -3.91 -2.63
CA ALA A 301 -8.44 -2.89 -3.32
C ALA A 301 -7.85 -1.50 -2.97
N ILE A 302 -7.58 -0.67 -3.95
CA ILE A 302 -7.98 -0.75 -5.34
C ILE A 302 -6.77 -0.93 -6.29
N HIS A 303 -5.75 -1.65 -5.85
CA HIS A 303 -4.50 -1.90 -6.60
C HIS A 303 -4.77 -2.65 -7.92
N THR A 304 -3.91 -2.46 -8.92
CA THR A 304 -3.91 -3.27 -10.15
C THR A 304 -3.58 -4.75 -9.87
N PRO A 305 -4.07 -5.70 -10.70
CA PRO A 305 -4.86 -5.55 -11.92
C PRO A 305 -6.26 -5.01 -11.68
N LEU A 306 -6.73 -4.10 -12.54
CA LEU A 306 -8.07 -3.55 -12.39
C LEU A 306 -9.12 -4.60 -12.77
N GLN A 307 -9.77 -5.14 -11.75
CA GLN A 307 -10.82 -6.15 -11.85
C GLN A 307 -12.00 -5.76 -10.94
N ALA A 308 -13.15 -5.52 -11.50
CA ALA A 308 -14.38 -5.26 -10.75
C ALA A 308 -15.34 -6.45 -10.83
N THR A 309 -16.26 -6.56 -9.88
CA THR A 309 -17.41 -7.43 -10.05
C THR A 309 -18.30 -6.88 -11.17
N LYS A 310 -18.93 -7.78 -11.93
CA LYS A 310 -19.89 -7.36 -12.96
C LYS A 310 -21.04 -6.54 -12.35
N ALA A 311 -21.49 -6.91 -11.16
CA ALA A 311 -22.58 -6.21 -10.45
C ALA A 311 -22.20 -4.75 -10.12
N ASP A 312 -21.00 -4.51 -9.57
CA ASP A 312 -20.54 -3.16 -9.24
C ASP A 312 -20.29 -2.33 -10.50
N TYR A 313 -19.75 -2.95 -11.56
CA TYR A 313 -19.58 -2.29 -12.86
C TYR A 313 -20.91 -1.88 -13.49
N ASP A 314 -21.89 -2.79 -13.52
CA ASP A 314 -23.20 -2.53 -14.12
C ASP A 314 -23.99 -1.45 -13.34
N ALA A 315 -23.71 -1.29 -12.05
CA ALA A 315 -24.31 -0.24 -11.22
C ALA A 315 -23.85 1.19 -11.56
N LEU A 316 -22.85 1.36 -12.44
CA LEU A 316 -22.25 2.66 -12.80
C LEU A 316 -22.39 2.97 -14.31
N PRO A 317 -23.59 2.87 -14.92
CA PRO A 317 -23.78 3.02 -16.38
C PRO A 317 -23.52 4.45 -16.88
N GLN A 318 -23.53 5.44 -15.98
CA GLN A 318 -23.24 6.85 -16.24
C GLN A 318 -21.77 7.09 -16.60
N ILE A 319 -20.84 6.26 -16.11
CA ILE A 319 -19.41 6.36 -16.39
C ILE A 319 -19.13 5.64 -17.72
N LYS A 320 -18.78 6.42 -18.76
CA LYS A 320 -18.60 5.90 -20.12
C LYS A 320 -17.21 5.37 -20.38
N ASP A 321 -16.18 5.97 -19.77
CA ASP A 321 -14.82 5.46 -19.86
C ASP A 321 -14.72 4.11 -19.14
N HIS A 322 -14.30 3.07 -19.86
CA HIS A 322 -14.27 1.69 -19.35
C HIS A 322 -13.34 1.53 -18.16
N ARG A 323 -12.14 2.11 -18.23
CA ARG A 323 -11.12 2.03 -17.16
C ARG A 323 -11.62 2.73 -15.91
N LEU A 324 -12.10 3.96 -16.06
CA LEU A 324 -12.63 4.75 -14.94
C LEU A 324 -13.84 4.05 -14.31
N ARG A 325 -14.68 3.40 -15.11
CA ARG A 325 -15.84 2.64 -14.61
C ARG A 325 -15.44 1.39 -13.85
N VAL A 326 -14.42 0.64 -14.31
CA VAL A 326 -13.88 -0.52 -13.58
C VAL A 326 -13.26 -0.05 -12.26
N TYR A 327 -12.44 1.00 -12.30
CA TYR A 327 -11.83 1.60 -11.11
C TYR A 327 -12.88 2.07 -10.11
N GLY A 328 -13.88 2.83 -10.56
CA GLY A 328 -14.99 3.27 -9.72
C GLY A 328 -15.80 2.12 -9.12
N ALA A 329 -15.99 1.03 -9.87
CA ALA A 329 -16.66 -0.17 -9.37
C ALA A 329 -15.87 -0.87 -8.26
N MET A 330 -14.53 -0.87 -8.33
CA MET A 330 -13.67 -1.36 -7.26
C MET A 330 -13.75 -0.49 -6.00
N VAL A 331 -13.78 0.85 -6.16
CA VAL A 331 -13.99 1.79 -5.03
C VAL A 331 -15.36 1.59 -4.39
N ARG A 332 -16.42 1.44 -5.21
CA ARG A 332 -17.78 1.18 -4.73
C ARG A 332 -17.85 -0.12 -3.92
N ASN A 333 -17.22 -1.18 -4.40
CA ASN A 333 -17.15 -2.45 -3.70
C ASN A 333 -16.41 -2.32 -2.36
N LEU A 334 -15.27 -1.63 -2.34
CA LEU A 334 -14.52 -1.39 -1.10
C LEU A 334 -15.36 -0.62 -0.07
N ASP A 335 -16.02 0.46 -0.47
CA ASP A 335 -16.91 1.23 0.42
C ASP A 335 -18.03 0.36 1.01
N HIS A 336 -18.68 -0.46 0.16
CA HIS A 336 -19.70 -1.41 0.62
C HIS A 336 -19.14 -2.37 1.68
N ASN A 337 -17.96 -2.90 1.47
CA ASN A 337 -17.31 -3.83 2.39
C ASN A 337 -16.86 -3.19 3.71
N VAL A 338 -16.42 -1.93 3.70
CA VAL A 338 -16.22 -1.15 4.93
C VAL A 338 -17.52 -1.03 5.71
N GLY A 339 -18.63 -0.74 5.03
CA GLY A 339 -19.97 -0.70 5.65
C GLY A 339 -20.38 -2.01 6.29
N ARG A 340 -20.06 -3.15 5.67
CA ARG A 340 -20.35 -4.49 6.22
C ARG A 340 -19.58 -4.76 7.51
N VAL A 341 -18.31 -4.37 7.58
CA VAL A 341 -17.50 -4.49 8.82
C VAL A 341 -18.09 -3.62 9.93
N MET A 342 -18.46 -2.37 9.63
CA MET A 342 -19.07 -1.46 10.61
C MET A 342 -20.43 -1.97 11.11
N ALA A 343 -21.26 -2.50 10.21
CA ALA A 343 -22.53 -3.11 10.56
C ALA A 343 -22.37 -4.31 11.49
N GLU A 344 -21.34 -5.15 11.27
CA GLU A 344 -21.07 -6.30 12.15
C GLU A 344 -20.61 -5.86 13.54
N LEU A 345 -19.71 -4.88 13.65
CA LEU A 345 -19.29 -4.34 14.96
C LEU A 345 -20.51 -3.85 15.76
N LYS A 346 -21.43 -3.15 15.10
CA LYS A 346 -22.67 -2.67 15.71
C LYS A 346 -23.59 -3.83 16.10
N ALA A 347 -23.78 -4.80 15.23
CA ALA A 347 -24.62 -5.97 15.50
C ALA A 347 -24.14 -6.80 16.70
N GLN A 348 -22.81 -6.83 16.95
CA GLN A 348 -22.22 -7.51 18.10
C GLN A 348 -22.16 -6.61 19.36
N GLY A 349 -22.65 -5.37 19.33
CA GLY A 349 -22.57 -4.43 20.45
C GLY A 349 -21.15 -3.99 20.80
N LEU A 350 -20.23 -4.01 19.82
CA LEU A 350 -18.81 -3.68 20.02
C LEU A 350 -18.45 -2.28 19.54
N ASP A 351 -19.38 -1.60 18.88
CA ASP A 351 -19.16 -0.37 18.13
C ASP A 351 -18.57 0.77 18.97
N ASP A 352 -19.07 0.99 20.18
CA ASP A 352 -18.63 2.07 21.06
C ASP A 352 -17.17 1.94 21.52
N ASN A 353 -16.73 0.72 21.82
CA ASN A 353 -15.38 0.44 22.31
C ASN A 353 -14.51 -0.28 21.28
N THR A 354 -14.64 0.12 20.03
CA THR A 354 -13.77 -0.31 18.94
C THR A 354 -13.12 0.90 18.27
N ILE A 355 -11.80 0.88 18.18
CA ILE A 355 -11.04 1.83 17.36
C ILE A 355 -11.07 1.32 15.92
N VAL A 356 -11.69 2.07 15.02
CA VAL A 356 -11.64 1.81 13.59
C VAL A 356 -10.80 2.87 12.92
N ILE A 357 -9.73 2.43 12.26
CA ILE A 357 -8.81 3.26 11.50
C ILE A 357 -8.96 2.91 10.03
N PHE A 358 -9.13 3.90 9.17
CA PHE A 358 -9.12 3.74 7.72
C PHE A 358 -8.07 4.66 7.11
N THR A 359 -7.21 4.09 6.27
CA THR A 359 -6.23 4.85 5.48
C THR A 359 -5.81 4.07 4.23
N SER A 360 -4.98 4.67 3.36
CA SER A 360 -4.32 4.01 2.23
C SER A 360 -2.83 3.91 2.48
N ASP A 361 -2.17 2.86 2.01
CA ASP A 361 -0.73 2.69 2.24
C ASP A 361 0.14 3.70 1.48
N ASN A 362 -0.33 4.25 0.37
CA ASN A 362 0.24 5.36 -0.40
C ASN A 362 -0.84 5.96 -1.29
N GLY A 363 -0.52 7.04 -2.00
CA GLY A 363 -1.44 7.63 -2.97
C GLY A 363 -1.63 6.78 -4.22
N GLY A 364 -2.59 7.16 -5.06
CA GLY A 364 -2.94 6.47 -6.30
C GLY A 364 -1.80 6.48 -7.32
N ALA A 365 -1.72 5.43 -8.14
CA ALA A 365 -0.59 5.19 -9.02
C ALA A 365 -0.77 5.82 -10.41
N HIS A 366 0.30 6.44 -10.96
CA HIS A 366 0.30 7.06 -12.29
C HIS A 366 0.06 6.05 -13.42
N TYR A 367 0.47 4.80 -13.22
CA TYR A 367 0.35 3.74 -14.22
C TYR A 367 -1.09 3.21 -14.38
N ILE A 368 -2.03 3.58 -13.51
CA ILE A 368 -3.47 3.35 -13.74
C ILE A 368 -3.97 4.17 -14.93
N GLY A 369 -3.34 5.32 -15.19
CA GLY A 369 -3.67 6.16 -16.34
C GLY A 369 -4.90 7.04 -16.16
N LEU A 370 -5.34 7.26 -14.90
CA LEU A 370 -6.45 8.14 -14.53
C LEU A 370 -5.92 9.42 -13.89
N PRO A 371 -6.17 10.62 -14.47
CA PRO A 371 -5.50 11.85 -14.05
C PRO A 371 -6.06 12.47 -12.77
N GLU A 372 -7.18 11.98 -12.24
CA GLU A 372 -7.92 12.66 -11.17
C GLU A 372 -7.84 11.98 -9.80
N ILE A 373 -7.24 10.78 -9.71
CA ILE A 373 -7.29 9.96 -8.49
C ILE A 373 -6.62 10.61 -7.26
N ASN A 374 -5.62 11.47 -7.47
CA ASN A 374 -4.92 12.17 -6.36
C ASN A 374 -5.29 13.65 -6.23
N ARG A 375 -6.20 14.19 -7.08
CA ARG A 375 -6.57 15.60 -7.00
C ARG A 375 -7.01 16.02 -5.59
N PRO A 376 -6.73 17.27 -5.20
CA PRO A 376 -6.09 18.35 -5.96
C PRO A 376 -4.56 18.26 -6.03
N TYR A 377 -3.97 17.25 -5.43
CA TYR A 377 -2.54 17.10 -5.22
C TYR A 377 -1.79 16.62 -6.46
N ARG A 378 -0.56 17.14 -6.63
CA ARG A 378 0.41 16.70 -7.64
C ARG A 378 1.10 15.42 -7.20
N GLY A 379 1.59 14.65 -8.18
CA GLY A 379 2.34 13.43 -7.95
C GLY A 379 1.46 12.21 -7.73
N TRP A 380 2.12 11.08 -7.53
CA TRP A 380 1.53 9.74 -7.56
C TRP A 380 2.28 8.82 -6.61
N LYS A 381 1.75 7.63 -6.38
CA LYS A 381 2.52 6.51 -5.81
C LYS A 381 3.95 6.54 -6.36
N ALA A 382 4.93 6.23 -5.51
CA ALA A 382 6.36 6.30 -5.81
C ALA A 382 6.90 7.73 -6.01
N THR A 383 6.15 8.76 -5.64
CA THR A 383 6.68 10.12 -5.43
C THR A 383 6.39 10.58 -4.01
N PHE A 384 7.07 11.64 -3.55
CA PHE A 384 6.79 12.25 -2.26
C PHE A 384 6.08 13.60 -2.39
N PHE A 385 5.62 13.96 -3.58
CA PHE A 385 4.61 14.99 -3.75
C PHE A 385 3.34 14.59 -3.00
N GLU A 386 2.50 15.57 -2.67
CA GLU A 386 1.29 15.31 -1.87
C GLU A 386 0.45 14.16 -2.44
N GLY A 387 0.28 14.07 -3.77
CA GLY A 387 -0.47 12.97 -4.39
C GLY A 387 0.11 11.57 -4.19
N GLY A 388 1.38 11.47 -3.76
CA GLY A 388 2.01 10.17 -3.45
C GLY A 388 1.94 9.76 -1.98
N VAL A 389 1.82 10.73 -1.07
CA VAL A 389 1.92 10.48 0.37
C VAL A 389 0.77 11.05 1.21
N HIS A 390 0.01 12.01 0.72
CA HIS A 390 -1.18 12.53 1.40
C HIS A 390 -2.37 11.63 1.08
N VAL A 391 -2.88 10.92 2.08
CA VAL A 391 -3.86 9.84 1.91
C VAL A 391 -5.11 10.08 2.75
N PRO A 392 -6.28 9.51 2.37
CA PRO A 392 -7.43 9.48 3.25
C PRO A 392 -7.05 8.86 4.60
N PHE A 393 -7.39 9.53 5.71
CA PHE A 393 -7.01 9.04 7.03
C PHE A 393 -8.06 9.41 8.08
N PHE A 394 -8.74 8.40 8.63
CA PHE A 394 -9.80 8.55 9.62
C PHE A 394 -9.53 7.67 10.84
N ILE A 395 -9.85 8.17 12.02
CA ILE A 395 -9.87 7.39 13.27
C ILE A 395 -11.21 7.60 13.96
N ARG A 396 -11.95 6.50 14.16
CA ARG A 396 -13.23 6.48 14.84
C ARG A 396 -13.12 5.65 16.11
N TRP A 397 -13.47 6.24 17.25
CA TRP A 397 -13.55 5.58 18.56
C TRP A 397 -14.62 6.28 19.41
N PRO A 398 -15.91 5.92 19.28
CA PRO A 398 -17.03 6.68 19.83
C PRO A 398 -16.97 6.94 21.34
N SER A 399 -16.53 5.95 22.14
CA SER A 399 -16.40 6.14 23.60
C SER A 399 -15.29 7.12 24.01
N THR A 400 -14.43 7.57 23.10
CA THR A 400 -13.22 8.32 23.45
C THR A 400 -12.98 9.57 22.61
N LEU A 401 -13.25 9.50 21.29
CA LEU A 401 -12.98 10.59 20.36
C LEU A 401 -14.27 11.30 19.94
N PRO A 402 -14.22 12.62 19.72
CA PRO A 402 -15.36 13.39 19.25
C PRO A 402 -15.71 13.01 17.80
N ALA A 403 -17.01 12.97 17.49
CA ALA A 403 -17.49 12.87 16.12
C ALA A 403 -17.32 14.19 15.35
N LYS A 404 -17.24 14.13 14.02
CA LYS A 404 -17.12 15.27 13.09
C LYS A 404 -15.91 16.18 13.36
N ALA A 405 -14.90 15.66 14.08
CA ALA A 405 -13.72 16.43 14.37
C ALA A 405 -12.75 16.43 13.17
N LYS A 406 -12.02 17.53 13.02
CA LYS A 406 -10.96 17.69 12.04
C LYS A 406 -9.67 17.98 12.78
N PHE A 407 -8.63 17.19 12.50
CA PHE A 407 -7.31 17.38 13.06
C PHE A 407 -6.36 17.85 11.96
N THR A 408 -5.93 19.11 12.06
CA THR A 408 -5.14 19.77 11.01
C THR A 408 -3.63 19.52 11.09
N PRO A 409 -3.01 19.38 12.30
CA PRO A 409 -1.58 19.11 12.37
C PRO A 409 -1.17 17.86 11.58
N ALA A 410 0.05 17.87 11.01
CA ALA A 410 0.57 16.77 10.24
C ALA A 410 0.77 15.52 11.11
N VAL A 411 0.23 14.39 10.65
CA VAL A 411 0.37 13.05 11.25
C VAL A 411 0.79 12.05 10.19
N SER A 412 1.40 10.95 10.60
CA SER A 412 1.87 9.94 9.67
C SER A 412 1.56 8.52 10.15
N HIS A 413 1.64 7.57 9.28
CA HIS A 413 1.43 6.14 9.58
C HIS A 413 2.31 5.61 10.71
N ILE A 414 3.49 6.21 10.96
CA ILE A 414 4.34 5.84 12.10
C ILE A 414 3.62 6.02 13.45
N ASP A 415 2.65 6.94 13.52
CA ASP A 415 1.90 7.26 14.74
C ASP A 415 0.90 6.16 15.12
N LEU A 416 0.49 5.34 14.16
CA LEU A 416 -0.47 4.25 14.41
C LEU A 416 0.05 3.25 15.42
N PHE A 417 1.35 2.91 15.36
CA PHE A 417 1.98 2.01 16.31
C PHE A 417 1.86 2.51 17.77
N SER A 418 2.26 3.76 18.01
CA SER A 418 2.25 4.37 19.35
C SER A 418 0.83 4.62 19.86
N THR A 419 -0.08 5.08 18.97
CA THR A 419 -1.48 5.33 19.31
C THR A 419 -2.21 4.03 19.67
N ILE A 420 -2.02 2.98 18.90
CA ILE A 420 -2.61 1.65 19.13
C ILE A 420 -2.02 1.03 20.41
N ALA A 421 -0.70 1.11 20.60
CA ALA A 421 -0.05 0.61 21.82
C ALA A 421 -0.59 1.30 23.07
N ALA A 422 -0.68 2.64 23.06
CA ALA A 422 -1.22 3.42 24.17
C ALA A 422 -2.70 3.11 24.45
N ALA A 423 -3.52 2.94 23.41
CA ALA A 423 -4.92 2.56 23.58
C ALA A 423 -5.09 1.18 24.22
N ALA A 424 -4.18 0.25 23.94
CA ALA A 424 -4.15 -1.10 24.52
C ALA A 424 -3.43 -1.16 25.89
N GLY A 425 -2.89 -0.06 26.40
CA GLY A 425 -2.09 -0.03 27.61
C GLY A 425 -0.75 -0.77 27.48
N ALA A 426 -0.22 -0.89 26.26
CA ALA A 426 1.08 -1.50 26.01
C ALA A 426 2.20 -0.47 26.10
N SER A 427 3.32 -0.85 26.73
CA SER A 427 4.52 -0.01 26.76
C SER A 427 5.25 -0.08 25.43
N LEU A 428 5.75 1.05 24.96
CA LEU A 428 6.63 1.08 23.80
C LEU A 428 7.98 0.41 24.10
N PRO A 429 8.62 -0.21 23.09
CA PRO A 429 9.98 -0.73 23.24
C PRO A 429 10.95 0.38 23.67
N SER A 430 11.80 0.09 24.68
CA SER A 430 12.83 1.03 25.19
C SER A 430 14.20 0.82 24.57
N ASP A 431 14.41 -0.31 23.87
CA ASP A 431 15.68 -0.73 23.25
C ASP A 431 15.94 -0.10 21.87
N ARG A 432 14.96 0.64 21.35
CA ARG A 432 15.01 1.26 20.02
C ARG A 432 14.22 2.56 19.96
N ALA A 433 14.60 3.45 19.04
CA ALA A 433 13.84 4.66 18.79
C ALA A 433 12.53 4.32 18.07
N ILE A 434 11.41 4.78 18.62
CA ILE A 434 10.10 4.83 17.96
C ILE A 434 9.92 6.28 17.49
N ASP A 435 9.59 6.46 16.21
CA ASP A 435 9.44 7.79 15.60
C ASP A 435 8.00 8.33 15.73
N GLY A 436 7.04 7.41 15.78
CA GLY A 436 5.63 7.77 15.91
C GLY A 436 5.24 8.15 17.34
N VAL A 437 4.25 9.02 17.44
CA VAL A 437 3.70 9.53 18.72
C VAL A 437 2.30 8.98 18.97
N ASP A 438 1.87 8.97 20.25
CA ASP A 438 0.46 8.70 20.60
C ASP A 438 -0.39 9.91 20.23
N LEU A 439 -1.30 9.75 19.29
CA LEU A 439 -2.21 10.80 18.84
C LEU A 439 -3.38 11.03 19.82
N LYS A 440 -3.73 10.07 20.67
CA LYS A 440 -4.90 10.18 21.55
C LYS A 440 -4.94 11.46 22.39
N PRO A 441 -3.84 11.92 23.04
CA PRO A 441 -3.86 13.18 23.78
C PRO A 441 -4.21 14.39 22.92
N TYR A 442 -3.74 14.44 21.68
CA TYR A 442 -4.02 15.52 20.74
C TYR A 442 -5.47 15.46 20.24
N LEU A 443 -5.95 14.27 19.87
CA LEU A 443 -7.31 14.08 19.35
C LEU A 443 -8.39 14.28 20.41
N THR A 444 -8.05 14.15 21.70
CA THR A 444 -8.96 14.44 22.82
C THR A 444 -8.78 15.85 23.39
N GLY A 445 -7.92 16.69 22.82
CA GLY A 445 -7.66 18.05 23.29
C GLY A 445 -6.85 18.14 24.61
N LYS A 446 -6.28 17.02 25.07
CA LYS A 446 -5.42 16.97 26.27
C LYS A 446 -3.99 17.46 26.00
N ALA A 447 -3.53 17.39 24.75
CA ALA A 447 -2.32 17.99 24.27
C ALA A 447 -2.63 19.01 23.18
N VAL A 448 -1.83 20.07 23.10
CA VAL A 448 -1.94 21.14 22.10
C VAL A 448 -0.66 21.21 21.27
N GLY A 449 -0.77 21.78 20.07
CA GLY A 449 0.36 21.92 19.14
C GLY A 449 0.48 20.73 18.18
N ASP A 450 1.62 20.67 17.50
CA ASP A 450 1.88 19.67 16.46
C ASP A 450 2.52 18.41 17.06
N PRO A 451 1.99 17.22 16.74
CA PRO A 451 2.62 15.96 17.15
C PRO A 451 4.06 15.82 16.64
N HIS A 452 4.32 16.35 15.45
CA HIS A 452 5.63 16.31 14.81
C HIS A 452 6.14 17.71 14.45
N LYS A 453 7.39 18.00 14.78
CA LYS A 453 8.10 19.17 14.25
C LYS A 453 8.57 18.95 12.82
N THR A 454 8.84 17.70 12.47
CA THR A 454 9.36 17.28 11.16
C THR A 454 8.85 15.89 10.81
N LEU A 455 8.52 15.69 9.53
CA LEU A 455 8.29 14.37 8.93
C LEU A 455 9.27 14.16 7.78
N PHE A 456 9.69 12.91 7.56
CA PHE A 456 10.71 12.57 6.58
C PHE A 456 10.29 11.42 5.68
N TRP A 457 10.71 11.48 4.40
CA TRP A 457 10.58 10.38 3.44
C TRP A 457 11.87 10.22 2.65
N ARG A 458 12.21 8.99 2.30
CA ARG A 458 13.38 8.69 1.47
C ARG A 458 13.16 7.45 0.61
N SER A 459 13.66 7.50 -0.62
CA SER A 459 13.87 6.36 -1.50
C SER A 459 15.13 6.59 -2.32
N GLY A 460 16.22 5.97 -1.92
CA GLY A 460 17.55 6.21 -2.47
C GLY A 460 17.99 7.66 -2.29
N ASP A 461 18.30 8.33 -3.40
CA ASP A 461 18.74 9.72 -3.42
C ASP A 461 17.58 10.73 -3.50
N TYR A 462 16.35 10.26 -3.54
CA TYR A 462 15.18 11.12 -3.44
C TYR A 462 14.73 11.24 -1.98
N LYS A 463 14.87 12.43 -1.41
CA LYS A 463 14.71 12.72 0.02
C LYS A 463 13.79 13.90 0.24
N VAL A 464 12.97 13.84 1.27
CA VAL A 464 11.98 14.86 1.57
C VAL A 464 11.90 15.10 3.07
N VAL A 465 11.74 16.37 3.44
CA VAL A 465 11.38 16.80 4.80
C VAL A 465 10.20 17.76 4.74
N LEU A 466 9.22 17.53 5.59
CA LEU A 466 8.18 18.50 5.95
C LEU A 466 8.50 19.03 7.35
N ALA A 467 8.69 20.34 7.50
CA ALA A 467 9.03 21.00 8.76
C ALA A 467 8.19 22.28 8.92
N GLY A 468 7.24 22.23 9.84
CA GLY A 468 6.22 23.27 9.95
C GLY A 468 5.47 23.44 8.64
N ASP A 469 5.42 24.67 8.13
CA ASP A 469 4.73 25.00 6.87
C ASP A 469 5.59 24.72 5.61
N TRP A 470 6.83 24.24 5.74
CA TRP A 470 7.75 24.10 4.61
C TRP A 470 8.02 22.64 4.26
N LYS A 471 7.97 22.33 2.96
CA LYS A 471 8.32 21.02 2.41
C LYS A 471 9.45 21.15 1.40
N LEU A 472 10.59 20.51 1.70
CA LEU A 472 11.75 20.43 0.81
C LEU A 472 11.81 19.01 0.23
N GLN A 473 11.96 18.92 -1.07
CA GLN A 473 12.24 17.70 -1.81
C GLN A 473 13.57 17.85 -2.56
N VAL A 474 14.46 16.88 -2.43
CA VAL A 474 15.76 16.83 -3.08
C VAL A 474 15.90 15.53 -3.84
N SER A 475 16.20 15.60 -5.12
CA SER A 475 16.42 14.44 -5.98
C SER A 475 17.76 14.58 -6.69
N ALA A 476 18.59 13.52 -6.65
CA ALA A 476 19.83 13.49 -7.42
C ALA A 476 19.57 13.22 -8.92
N ARG A 477 18.42 12.60 -9.23
CA ARG A 477 18.00 12.37 -10.63
C ARG A 477 16.50 12.64 -10.82
N PRO A 478 16.12 13.68 -11.60
CA PRO A 478 17.03 14.72 -12.10
C PRO A 478 17.64 15.46 -10.91
N ASN A 479 18.81 16.08 -11.10
CA ASN A 479 19.42 16.93 -10.06
C ASN A 479 18.53 18.16 -9.87
N LYS A 480 17.57 18.06 -8.97
CA LYS A 480 16.53 19.07 -8.77
C LYS A 480 16.14 19.21 -7.30
N VAL A 481 15.81 20.43 -6.94
CA VAL A 481 15.33 20.81 -5.62
C VAL A 481 13.97 21.49 -5.78
N TRP A 482 13.00 21.06 -4.99
CA TRP A 482 11.70 21.71 -4.87
C TRP A 482 11.50 22.16 -3.42
N LEU A 483 11.05 23.39 -3.26
CA LEU A 483 10.68 23.95 -1.96
C LEU A 483 9.27 24.52 -2.06
N PHE A 484 8.39 24.09 -1.16
CA PHE A 484 7.01 24.56 -1.12
C PHE A 484 6.65 25.10 0.26
N ASN A 485 5.80 26.12 0.29
CA ASN A 485 5.14 26.57 1.51
C ASN A 485 3.73 25.96 1.56
N MET A 486 3.57 24.89 2.31
CA MET A 486 2.34 24.08 2.36
C MET A 486 1.13 24.82 2.91
N LYS A 487 1.34 25.93 3.66
CA LYS A 487 0.25 26.76 4.15
C LYS A 487 -0.40 27.60 3.07
N THR A 488 0.40 28.11 2.13
CA THR A 488 -0.07 29.00 1.03
C THR A 488 -0.20 28.25 -0.30
N ASP A 489 0.48 27.13 -0.45
CA ASP A 489 0.53 26.29 -1.65
C ASP A 489 0.46 24.78 -1.29
N PRO A 490 -0.67 24.31 -0.74
CA PRO A 490 -0.81 22.91 -0.33
C PRO A 490 -0.84 21.91 -1.50
N VAL A 491 -0.88 22.40 -2.74
CA VAL A 491 -0.89 21.58 -3.96
C VAL A 491 0.48 21.53 -4.65
N GLU A 492 1.52 22.17 -4.07
CA GLU A 492 2.90 22.16 -4.58
C GLU A 492 3.03 22.71 -6.00
N ALA A 493 2.28 23.77 -6.34
CA ALA A 493 2.27 24.37 -7.67
C ALA A 493 3.49 25.26 -7.94
N ASN A 494 4.03 25.91 -6.89
CA ASN A 494 5.05 26.96 -7.04
C ASN A 494 6.35 26.59 -6.32
N ASN A 495 7.37 26.19 -7.09
CA ASN A 495 8.68 25.88 -6.53
C ASN A 495 9.42 27.15 -6.09
N LEU A 496 9.64 27.32 -4.80
CA LEU A 496 10.28 28.48 -4.15
C LEU A 496 11.79 28.28 -3.91
N ALA A 497 12.40 27.18 -4.34
CA ALA A 497 13.80 26.86 -4.03
C ALA A 497 14.79 27.95 -4.45
N ALA A 498 14.59 28.56 -5.62
CA ALA A 498 15.48 29.60 -6.14
C ALA A 498 15.34 30.93 -5.37
N SER A 499 14.17 31.25 -4.82
CA SER A 499 13.89 32.49 -4.10
C SER A 499 14.17 32.43 -2.60
N HIS A 500 14.32 31.19 -2.03
CA HIS A 500 14.55 30.98 -0.60
C HIS A 500 15.73 30.02 -0.33
N PRO A 501 16.97 30.35 -0.81
CA PRO A 501 18.13 29.47 -0.67
C PRO A 501 18.51 29.20 0.80
N GLU A 502 18.26 30.15 1.72
CA GLU A 502 18.47 29.98 3.15
C GLU A 502 17.54 28.90 3.75
N LYS A 503 16.29 28.86 3.30
CA LYS A 503 15.34 27.83 3.73
C LYS A 503 15.71 26.45 3.17
N VAL A 504 16.18 26.40 1.93
CA VAL A 504 16.72 25.16 1.33
C VAL A 504 17.90 24.65 2.17
N ALA A 505 18.85 25.52 2.54
CA ALA A 505 19.99 25.12 3.37
C ALA A 505 19.58 24.60 4.76
N GLU A 506 18.66 25.30 5.44
CA GLU A 506 18.10 24.89 6.73
C GLU A 506 17.49 23.50 6.66
N LEU A 507 16.59 23.24 5.70
CA LEU A 507 15.88 21.99 5.58
C LEU A 507 16.77 20.85 5.06
N THR A 508 17.79 21.16 4.24
CA THR A 508 18.82 20.19 3.84
C THR A 508 19.61 19.69 5.05
N ALA A 509 19.89 20.54 6.02
CA ALA A 509 20.56 20.14 7.25
C ALA A 509 19.70 19.17 8.08
N LEU A 510 18.36 19.33 8.10
CA LEU A 510 17.45 18.38 8.73
C LEU A 510 17.45 17.02 8.01
N ILE A 511 17.46 17.00 6.68
CA ILE A 511 17.60 15.77 5.90
C ILE A 511 18.91 15.05 6.24
N ALA A 512 20.04 15.78 6.30
CA ALA A 512 21.35 15.21 6.63
C ALA A 512 21.37 14.64 8.05
N GLN A 513 20.72 15.31 9.01
CA GLN A 513 20.58 14.79 10.37
C GLN A 513 19.78 13.48 10.40
N GLN A 514 18.69 13.40 9.64
CA GLN A 514 17.87 12.18 9.56
C GLN A 514 18.62 11.05 8.85
N ASP A 515 19.38 11.35 7.80
CA ASP A 515 20.23 10.37 7.11
C ASP A 515 21.25 9.74 8.07
N GLY A 516 21.83 10.52 8.97
CA GLY A 516 22.74 10.03 10.02
C GLY A 516 22.09 9.04 11.01
N ARG A 517 20.77 8.99 11.07
CA ARG A 517 19.98 8.05 11.89
C ARG A 517 19.49 6.83 11.10
N SER A 518 19.74 6.80 9.81
CA SER A 518 19.33 5.74 8.89
C SER A 518 20.45 4.75 8.65
N VAL A 519 20.11 3.52 8.31
CA VAL A 519 21.08 2.49 7.92
C VAL A 519 21.07 2.27 6.42
N LYS A 520 22.03 1.51 5.91
CA LYS A 520 22.06 1.12 4.49
C LYS A 520 20.82 0.27 4.17
N PRO A 521 20.28 0.37 2.95
CA PRO A 521 19.20 -0.50 2.50
C PRO A 521 19.58 -1.99 2.62
N LEU A 522 18.60 -2.82 2.98
CA LEU A 522 18.77 -4.28 3.13
C LEU A 522 19.10 -4.99 1.82
N TRP A 523 18.72 -4.40 0.70
CA TRP A 523 19.06 -4.82 -0.66
C TRP A 523 19.21 -3.60 -1.55
N PRO A 524 19.95 -3.73 -2.67
CA PRO A 524 20.15 -2.61 -3.57
C PRO A 524 18.87 -2.30 -4.37
N SER A 525 18.68 -1.04 -4.75
CA SER A 525 17.76 -0.69 -5.83
C SER A 525 18.25 -1.28 -7.15
N LEU A 526 17.42 -2.07 -7.83
CA LEU A 526 17.69 -2.62 -9.14
C LEU A 526 17.09 -1.82 -10.28
N LEU A 527 16.12 -0.98 -9.97
CA LEU A 527 15.33 -0.23 -10.93
C LEU A 527 15.28 1.24 -10.52
N GLU A 528 15.48 2.10 -11.49
CA GLU A 528 15.06 3.50 -11.39
C GLU A 528 14.11 3.80 -12.54
N GLY A 529 12.86 4.13 -12.21
CA GLY A 529 11.81 4.51 -13.15
C GLY A 529 11.51 5.99 -13.07
N ALA A 530 11.42 6.65 -14.21
CA ALA A 530 10.98 8.04 -14.27
C ALA A 530 9.45 8.11 -14.10
N ILE A 531 9.01 8.99 -13.22
CA ILE A 531 7.59 9.26 -12.96
C ILE A 531 7.35 10.75 -13.23
N THR A 532 6.50 11.04 -14.21
CA THR A 532 6.01 12.41 -14.47
C THR A 532 5.10 12.84 -13.35
N ILE A 533 5.27 14.09 -12.87
CA ILE A 533 4.58 14.56 -11.67
C ILE A 533 3.14 14.97 -11.99
N ASP A 534 2.92 15.61 -13.16
CA ASP A 534 1.67 16.32 -13.45
C ASP A 534 0.67 15.53 -14.31
N HIS A 535 1.08 14.40 -14.86
CA HIS A 535 0.16 13.55 -15.65
C HIS A 535 0.48 12.06 -15.52
N PRO A 536 -0.52 11.18 -15.70
CA PRO A 536 -0.35 9.75 -15.61
C PRO A 536 0.37 9.16 -16.83
N LEU A 537 0.83 7.92 -16.72
CA LEU A 537 1.59 7.20 -17.76
C LEU A 537 0.83 7.03 -19.09
N SER A 538 -0.50 7.14 -19.09
CA SER A 538 -1.32 7.08 -20.30
C SER A 538 -1.23 8.31 -21.20
N PHE A 539 -0.60 9.39 -20.74
CA PHE A 539 -0.44 10.64 -21.50
C PHE A 539 0.95 10.69 -22.11
N PRO A 540 1.08 11.31 -23.31
CA PRO A 540 2.39 11.45 -23.94
C PRO A 540 3.29 12.40 -23.16
N ASN A 541 4.56 12.02 -22.98
CA ASN A 541 5.57 12.86 -22.33
C ASN A 541 5.94 14.08 -23.20
N LYS A 542 6.18 15.21 -22.55
CA LYS A 542 6.66 16.46 -23.13
C LYS A 542 8.03 16.82 -22.56
N ALA A 543 8.86 17.53 -23.32
CA ALA A 543 10.17 17.96 -22.86
C ALA A 543 10.13 18.91 -21.64
N SER A 544 8.98 19.56 -21.42
CA SER A 544 8.73 20.46 -20.28
C SER A 544 8.25 19.75 -19.02
N ASP A 545 8.00 18.44 -19.07
CA ASP A 545 7.44 17.72 -17.94
C ASP A 545 8.41 17.68 -16.76
N GLU A 546 7.89 17.92 -15.57
CA GLU A 546 8.60 17.64 -14.34
C GLU A 546 8.49 16.14 -14.01
N TYR A 547 9.59 15.57 -13.54
CA TYR A 547 9.65 14.15 -13.19
C TYR A 547 10.65 13.90 -12.06
N VAL A 548 10.51 12.75 -11.42
CA VAL A 548 11.48 12.18 -10.50
C VAL A 548 11.86 10.77 -10.95
N TYR A 549 13.08 10.32 -10.64
CA TYR A 549 13.41 8.90 -10.72
C TYR A 549 13.15 8.25 -9.37
N TRP A 550 12.26 7.27 -9.39
CA TRP A 550 11.99 6.42 -8.25
C TRP A 550 12.93 5.22 -8.26
N ALA A 551 13.65 5.05 -7.15
CA ALA A 551 14.54 3.91 -6.92
C ALA A 551 13.78 2.74 -6.28
N ASN A 552 13.93 1.51 -6.84
CA ASN A 552 13.35 0.29 -6.27
C ASN A 552 14.19 -0.97 -6.53
#